data_389c8937560f37e177741c38bb657ba3
#
_entry.id   389c8937560f37e177741c38bb657ba3
#
_cell.length_a   1.000
_cell.length_b   1.000
_cell.length_c   1.000
_cell.angle_alpha   90.00
_cell.angle_beta   90.00
_cell.angle_gamma   90.00
#
_symmetry.space_group_name_H-M   'P 1'
#
loop_
_entity.id
_entity.type
_entity.pdbx_description
1 polymer ?
#
loop_
_entity_poly.entity_id
_entity_poly.type
_entity_poly.pdbx_seq_one_letter_code
_entity_poly.pdbx_strand_id
1 'polypeptide(L)'
;MVGWRISSRKSPAPQKVTTGRFEVERDGQVAYLEYTLTGSVLGLLHTEVPEKLRGLRLASTLAETGLQYALKNKLKVDVICPSVLDYLAKHPEYSHLVLR
;
A
#
# COMPACT_ATOMS: atom_id res chain seq x y z
N MET A 1 -16.87 8.14 -9.44
CA MET A 1 -15.72 8.98 -9.09
C MET A 1 -14.81 8.25 -8.10
N VAL A 2 -13.51 8.34 -8.30
CA VAL A 2 -12.54 7.66 -7.46
C VAL A 2 -11.91 8.68 -6.51
N GLY A 3 -11.97 8.40 -5.22
CA GLY A 3 -11.34 9.24 -4.21
C GLY A 3 -10.19 8.50 -3.53
N TRP A 4 -9.16 9.22 -3.18
CA TRP A 4 -7.99 8.69 -2.49
C TRP A 4 -7.88 9.27 -1.09
N ARG A 5 -7.53 8.43 -0.15
CA ARG A 5 -7.24 8.89 1.21
C ARG A 5 -6.32 7.89 1.91
N ILE A 6 -5.62 8.38 2.92
CA ILE A 6 -4.76 7.58 3.76
C ILE A 6 -5.31 7.66 5.18
N SER A 7 -5.64 6.50 5.75
CA SER A 7 -6.05 6.40 7.14
C SER A 7 -4.90 5.86 7.96
N SER A 8 -4.51 6.57 9.00
CA SER A 8 -3.39 6.19 9.84
C SER A 8 -3.78 6.19 11.30
N ARG A 9 -3.20 5.27 12.04
CA ARG A 9 -3.40 5.18 13.47
C ARG A 9 -2.08 4.87 14.16
N LYS A 10 -1.69 5.73 15.08
CA LYS A 10 -0.47 5.51 15.83
C LYS A 10 -0.67 4.44 16.88
N SER A 11 0.26 3.52 16.93
CA SER A 11 0.28 2.51 17.98
C SER A 11 0.76 3.12 19.29
N PRO A 12 0.17 2.74 20.44
CA PRO A 12 0.69 3.17 21.74
C PRO A 12 1.99 2.48 22.15
N ALA A 13 2.48 1.54 21.33
CA ALA A 13 3.70 0.82 21.65
C ALA A 13 4.92 1.75 21.66
N PRO A 14 5.95 1.43 22.47
CA PRO A 14 7.16 2.26 22.54
C PRO A 14 7.86 2.42 21.20
N GLN A 15 7.64 1.53 20.26
CA GLN A 15 8.32 1.51 18.97
C GLN A 15 7.66 2.40 17.92
N LYS A 16 6.84 3.31 18.23
CA LYS A 16 6.29 4.29 17.31
C LYS A 16 5.93 3.71 15.92
N VAL A 17 5.14 2.66 15.91
CA VAL A 17 4.65 2.07 14.67
C VAL A 17 3.35 2.78 14.27
N THR A 18 3.28 3.25 13.03
CA THR A 18 2.06 3.81 12.47
C THR A 18 1.43 2.75 11.58
N THR A 19 0.16 2.49 11.77
CA THR A 19 -0.59 1.59 10.89
C THR A 19 -1.65 2.38 10.14
N GLY A 20 -1.98 1.94 8.95
CA GLY A 20 -3.00 2.62 8.17
C GLY A 20 -3.34 1.86 6.91
N ARG A 21 -4.08 2.54 6.04
CA ARG A 21 -4.49 1.97 4.77
C ARG A 21 -4.48 3.04 3.70
N PHE A 22 -4.03 2.64 2.50
CA PHE A 22 -4.29 3.42 1.30
C PHE A 22 -5.64 2.94 0.80
N GLU A 23 -6.60 3.85 0.64
CA GLU A 23 -7.97 3.50 0.29
C GLU A 23 -8.39 4.18 -1.00
N VAL A 24 -9.14 3.45 -1.82
CA VAL A 24 -9.82 4.02 -2.98
C VAL A 24 -11.27 3.61 -2.90
N GLU A 25 -12.15 4.60 -3.02
CA GLU A 25 -13.59 4.36 -2.99
C GLU A 25 -14.18 4.49 -4.39
N ARG A 26 -15.03 3.53 -4.73
CA ARG A 26 -15.72 3.56 -6.01
C ARG A 26 -17.06 2.87 -5.87
N ASP A 27 -18.12 3.54 -6.31
CA ASP A 27 -19.49 3.00 -6.29
C ASP A 27 -19.90 2.54 -4.89
N GLY A 28 -19.51 3.27 -3.85
CA GLY A 28 -19.85 2.94 -2.48
C GLY A 28 -19.04 1.81 -1.87
N GLN A 29 -18.09 1.25 -2.62
CA GLN A 29 -17.21 0.19 -2.16
C GLN A 29 -15.81 0.72 -1.94
N VAL A 30 -15.08 0.15 -0.99
CA VAL A 30 -13.71 0.58 -0.67
C VAL A 30 -12.75 -0.56 -0.91
N ALA A 31 -11.73 -0.30 -1.73
CA ALA A 31 -10.58 -1.18 -1.86
C ALA A 31 -9.44 -0.55 -1.08
N TYR A 32 -8.59 -1.38 -0.46
CA TYR A 32 -7.52 -0.82 0.36
C TYR A 32 -6.27 -1.67 0.36
N LEU A 33 -5.17 -1.04 0.71
CA LEU A 33 -3.87 -1.68 0.95
C LEU A 33 -3.43 -1.28 2.35
N GLU A 34 -3.34 -2.26 3.24
CA GLU A 34 -2.89 -2.02 4.61
C GLU A 34 -1.39 -1.86 4.67
N TYR A 35 -0.94 -0.92 5.49
CA TYR A 35 0.48 -0.68 5.65
C TYR A 35 0.86 -0.45 7.11
N THR A 36 2.14 -0.63 7.40
CA THR A 36 2.76 -0.16 8.64
C THR A 36 3.92 0.75 8.27
N LEU A 37 4.19 1.72 9.12
CA LEU A 37 5.35 2.59 8.94
C LEU A 37 6.16 2.56 10.24
N THR A 38 7.38 2.06 10.15
CA THR A 38 8.28 1.95 11.29
C THR A 38 9.59 2.59 10.89
N GLY A 39 9.92 3.75 11.48
CA GLY A 39 11.10 4.49 11.06
C GLY A 39 10.98 4.88 9.59
N SER A 40 11.91 4.43 8.77
CA SER A 40 11.91 4.70 7.34
C SER A 40 11.51 3.48 6.50
N VAL A 41 10.83 2.51 7.11
CA VAL A 41 10.40 1.29 6.44
C VAL A 41 8.88 1.25 6.36
N LEU A 42 8.37 1.15 5.14
CA LEU A 42 6.94 1.01 4.87
C LEU A 42 6.63 -0.47 4.59
N GLY A 43 5.91 -1.11 5.49
CA GLY A 43 5.46 -2.48 5.28
C GLY A 43 4.14 -2.48 4.53
N LEU A 44 4.07 -3.21 3.42
CA LEU A 44 2.84 -3.35 2.63
C LEU A 44 2.30 -4.74 2.91
N LEU A 45 1.18 -4.82 3.65
CA LEU A 45 0.76 -6.03 4.31
C LEU A 45 -0.30 -6.82 3.54
N HIS A 46 -1.37 -6.15 3.14
CA HIS A 46 -2.54 -6.84 2.61
C HIS A 46 -3.36 -5.91 1.74
N THR A 47 -3.81 -6.42 0.60
CA THR A 47 -4.69 -5.69 -0.31
C THR A 47 -6.04 -6.38 -0.33
N GLU A 48 -7.11 -5.59 -0.20
CA GLU A 48 -8.46 -6.10 -0.27
C GLU A 48 -9.25 -5.31 -1.31
N VAL A 49 -9.82 -6.03 -2.28
CA VAL A 49 -10.66 -5.42 -3.32
C VAL A 49 -12.01 -6.11 -3.28
N PRO A 50 -13.10 -5.36 -3.00
CA PRO A 50 -14.44 -5.96 -3.03
C PRO A 50 -14.74 -6.62 -4.37
N GLU A 51 -15.53 -7.68 -4.33
CA GLU A 51 -15.84 -8.45 -5.52
C GLU A 51 -16.39 -7.58 -6.65
N LYS A 52 -17.24 -6.61 -6.31
CA LYS A 52 -17.84 -5.72 -7.30
C LYS A 52 -16.83 -4.83 -8.00
N LEU A 53 -15.66 -4.65 -7.41
CA LEU A 53 -14.62 -3.78 -7.98
C LEU A 53 -13.50 -4.56 -8.65
N ARG A 54 -13.57 -5.89 -8.65
CA ARG A 54 -12.55 -6.72 -9.29
C ARG A 54 -12.60 -6.53 -10.79
N GLY A 55 -11.44 -6.64 -11.43
CA GLY A 55 -11.32 -6.40 -12.86
C GLY A 55 -11.06 -4.95 -13.23
N LEU A 56 -11.05 -4.04 -12.26
CA LEU A 56 -10.79 -2.63 -12.50
C LEU A 56 -9.33 -2.24 -12.20
N ARG A 57 -8.48 -3.24 -11.99
CA ARG A 57 -7.05 -3.06 -11.70
C ARG A 57 -6.78 -2.22 -10.45
N LEU A 58 -7.68 -2.27 -9.47
CA LEU A 58 -7.50 -1.48 -8.26
C LEU A 58 -6.35 -2.02 -7.40
N ALA A 59 -6.10 -3.33 -7.41
CA ALA A 59 -4.96 -3.87 -6.67
C ALA A 59 -3.65 -3.31 -7.21
N SER A 60 -3.51 -3.23 -8.54
CA SER A 60 -2.31 -2.63 -9.15
C SER A 60 -2.21 -1.15 -8.82
N THR A 61 -3.33 -0.44 -8.86
CA THR A 61 -3.35 0.98 -8.54
C THR A 61 -2.95 1.22 -7.09
N LEU A 62 -3.44 0.37 -6.18
CA LEU A 62 -3.07 0.47 -4.77
C LEU A 62 -1.59 0.17 -4.56
N ALA A 63 -1.06 -0.84 -5.24
CA ALA A 63 0.37 -1.16 -5.16
C ALA A 63 1.21 0.01 -5.64
N GLU A 64 0.83 0.59 -6.76
CA GLU A 64 1.52 1.76 -7.30
C GLU A 64 1.48 2.92 -6.31
N THR A 65 0.32 3.17 -5.72
CA THR A 65 0.16 4.25 -4.75
C THR A 65 1.09 4.07 -3.56
N GLY A 66 1.16 2.85 -3.02
CA GLY A 66 2.05 2.57 -1.90
C GLY A 66 3.52 2.76 -2.26
N LEU A 67 3.92 2.28 -3.43
CA LEU A 67 5.30 2.40 -3.88
C LEU A 67 5.66 3.85 -4.20
N GLN A 68 4.75 4.61 -4.80
CA GLN A 68 4.97 6.03 -5.05
C GLN A 68 5.08 6.82 -3.74
N TYR A 69 4.27 6.47 -2.75
CA TYR A 69 4.36 7.07 -1.43
C TYR A 69 5.74 6.84 -0.83
N ALA A 70 6.24 5.61 -0.92
CA ALA A 70 7.57 5.28 -0.40
C ALA A 70 8.66 6.06 -1.14
N LEU A 71 8.55 6.13 -2.45
CA LEU A 71 9.52 6.85 -3.27
C LEU A 71 9.54 8.34 -2.90
N LYS A 72 8.38 8.95 -2.79
CA LYS A 72 8.25 10.37 -2.49
C LYS A 72 8.77 10.71 -1.09
N ASN A 73 8.61 9.80 -0.15
CA ASN A 73 8.99 10.01 1.25
C ASN A 73 10.33 9.36 1.62
N LYS A 74 11.05 8.88 0.63
CA LYS A 74 12.39 8.27 0.81
C LYS A 74 12.36 7.09 1.79
N LEU A 75 11.34 6.25 1.64
CA LEU A 75 11.17 5.07 2.48
C LEU A 75 11.66 3.82 1.75
N LYS A 76 12.10 2.84 2.52
CA LYS A 76 12.26 1.48 2.00
C LYS A 76 10.95 0.73 2.20
N VAL A 77 10.74 -0.32 1.42
CA VAL A 77 9.49 -1.06 1.44
C VAL A 77 9.76 -2.51 1.80
N ASP A 78 9.01 -2.99 2.79
CA ASP A 78 8.99 -4.42 3.14
C ASP A 78 7.69 -4.97 2.57
N VAL A 79 7.80 -5.78 1.52
CA VAL A 79 6.63 -6.25 0.78
C VAL A 79 6.21 -7.63 1.28
N ILE A 80 5.07 -7.67 1.93
CA ILE A 80 4.48 -8.90 2.45
C ILE A 80 3.29 -9.32 1.58
N CYS A 81 2.58 -8.34 1.03
CA CYS A 81 1.38 -8.56 0.25
C CYS A 81 1.68 -9.20 -1.12
N PRO A 82 1.07 -10.35 -1.46
CA PRO A 82 1.31 -10.99 -2.75
C PRO A 82 0.94 -10.12 -3.95
N SER A 83 -0.10 -9.30 -3.83
CA SER A 83 -0.51 -8.42 -4.93
C SER A 83 0.58 -7.41 -5.26
N VAL A 84 1.26 -6.90 -4.24
CA VAL A 84 2.35 -5.94 -4.45
C VAL A 84 3.56 -6.65 -5.05
N LEU A 85 3.82 -7.89 -4.64
CA LEU A 85 4.90 -8.68 -5.25
C LEU A 85 4.65 -8.89 -6.74
N ASP A 86 3.41 -9.20 -7.12
CA ASP A 86 3.06 -9.34 -8.54
C ASP A 86 3.29 -8.05 -9.30
N TYR A 87 2.90 -6.93 -8.70
CA TYR A 87 3.09 -5.62 -9.32
C TYR A 87 4.58 -5.34 -9.53
N LEU A 88 5.40 -5.63 -8.53
CA LEU A 88 6.85 -5.41 -8.61
C LEU A 88 7.49 -6.25 -9.70
N ALA A 89 7.00 -7.47 -9.92
CA ALA A 89 7.53 -8.33 -10.97
C ALA A 89 7.34 -7.71 -12.36
N LYS A 90 6.27 -6.92 -12.52
CA LYS A 90 5.96 -6.25 -13.78
C LYS A 90 6.52 -4.83 -13.85
N HIS A 91 6.98 -4.30 -12.74
CA HIS A 91 7.47 -2.92 -12.64
C HIS A 91 8.80 -2.88 -11.89
N PRO A 92 9.87 -3.41 -12.50
CA PRO A 92 11.17 -3.51 -11.81
C PRO A 92 11.80 -2.16 -11.47
N GLU A 93 11.26 -1.07 -12.00
CA GLU A 93 11.75 0.27 -11.68
C GLU A 93 11.60 0.60 -10.19
N TYR A 94 10.75 -0.13 -9.46
CA TYR A 94 10.57 0.08 -8.01
C TYR A 94 11.42 -0.89 -7.18
N SER A 95 12.17 -1.78 -7.79
CA SER A 95 12.89 -2.82 -7.05
C SER A 95 13.92 -2.26 -6.08
N HIS A 96 14.47 -1.07 -6.38
CA HIS A 96 15.46 -0.43 -5.52
C HIS A 96 14.87 0.03 -4.18
N LEU A 97 13.56 0.11 -4.06
CA LEU A 97 12.90 0.50 -2.82
C LEU A 97 12.78 -0.69 -1.86
N VAL A 98 12.80 -1.91 -2.38
CA VAL A 98 12.53 -3.10 -1.59
C VAL A 98 13.71 -3.42 -0.68
N LEU A 99 13.39 -3.74 0.57
CA LEU A 99 14.36 -4.09 1.59
C LEU A 99 14.96 -5.45 1.31
N ARG A 100 15.90 -5.60 0.52
CA ARG A 100 16.60 -6.87 0.33
C ARG A 100 17.70 -6.70 -0.69
#